data_917cfbf6cac159034f43fb7e4bce8c3b
#
_entry.id   917cfbf6cac159034f43fb7e4bce8c3b
#
_cell.length_a   1.000
_cell.length_b   1.000
_cell.length_c   1.000
_cell.angle_alpha   90.00
_cell.angle_beta   90.00
_cell.angle_gamma   90.00
#
_symmetry.space_group_name_H-M   'P 1'
#
loop_
_entity.id
_entity.type
_entity.pdbx_description
1 polymer ?
#
loop_
_entity_poly.entity_id
_entity_poly.type
_entity_poly.pdbx_seq_one_letter_code
_entity_poly.pdbx_strand_id
1 'polypeptide(L)'
;MMHTGVDSILHEVRKVIVGKDDVLEKILMTILSGGHVLLDDVPGTGKTTTALAFSRALGLQYGRIQFTPDVLPSDIVGFSLYRRDTGTFTYQPGAVMTNLLL
;
A
#
# COMPACT_ATOMS: atom_id res chain seq x y z
N MET A 1 -22.15 -2.16 -15.95
CA MET A 1 -21.92 -0.88 -15.26
C MET A 1 -20.61 -0.94 -14.51
N MET A 2 -19.78 0.06 -14.69
CA MET A 2 -18.50 0.14 -13.98
C MET A 2 -18.65 0.17 -12.45
N HIS A 3 -19.80 0.55 -11.94
CA HIS A 3 -20.08 0.57 -10.51
C HIS A 3 -20.12 -0.81 -9.86
N THR A 4 -20.40 -1.86 -10.63
CA THR A 4 -20.46 -3.22 -10.09
C THR A 4 -19.11 -3.66 -9.55
N GLY A 5 -18.01 -3.38 -10.27
CA GLY A 5 -16.66 -3.71 -9.81
C GLY A 5 -16.27 -2.90 -8.58
N VAL A 6 -16.58 -1.62 -8.56
CA VAL A 6 -16.32 -0.72 -7.41
C VAL A 6 -17.11 -1.20 -6.19
N ASP A 7 -18.39 -1.52 -6.35
CA ASP A 7 -19.23 -2.00 -5.26
C ASP A 7 -18.71 -3.32 -4.68
N SER A 8 -18.24 -4.22 -5.54
CA SER A 8 -17.65 -5.49 -5.08
C SER A 8 -16.41 -5.28 -4.23
N ILE A 9 -15.53 -4.37 -4.64
CA ILE A 9 -14.31 -4.06 -3.90
C ILE A 9 -14.67 -3.43 -2.55
N LEU A 10 -15.57 -2.46 -2.54
CA LEU A 10 -16.02 -1.83 -1.30
C LEU A 10 -16.69 -2.83 -0.37
N HIS A 11 -17.47 -3.75 -0.92
CA HIS A 11 -18.11 -4.80 -0.11
C HIS A 11 -17.06 -5.65 0.60
N GLU A 12 -16.01 -6.06 -0.08
CA GLU A 12 -14.92 -6.84 0.51
C GLU A 12 -14.19 -6.05 1.61
N VAL A 13 -13.91 -4.77 1.34
CA VAL A 13 -13.22 -3.92 2.32
C VAL A 13 -14.10 -3.67 3.55
N ARG A 14 -15.40 -3.49 3.36
CA ARG A 14 -16.35 -3.26 4.44
C ARG A 14 -16.50 -4.44 5.39
N LYS A 15 -16.15 -5.64 4.96
CA LYS A 15 -16.10 -6.81 5.85
C LYS A 15 -15.09 -6.65 6.97
N VAL A 16 -14.06 -5.87 6.74
CA VAL A 16 -12.96 -5.64 7.69
C VAL A 16 -13.10 -4.27 8.36
N ILE A 17 -13.48 -3.25 7.58
CA ILE A 17 -13.57 -1.87 8.04
C ILE A 17 -15.03 -1.47 8.10
N VAL A 18 -15.50 -1.14 9.28
CA VAL A 18 -16.92 -0.81 9.53
C VAL A 18 -17.04 0.66 9.91
N GLY A 19 -18.09 1.33 9.39
CA GLY A 19 -18.46 2.67 9.82
C GLY A 19 -17.71 3.81 9.17
N LYS A 20 -16.96 3.54 8.09
CA LYS A 20 -16.18 4.56 7.38
C LYS A 20 -16.43 4.55 5.88
N ASP A 21 -17.66 4.32 5.46
CA ASP A 21 -18.01 4.14 4.05
C ASP A 21 -17.60 5.32 3.17
N ASP A 22 -17.80 6.55 3.61
CA ASP A 22 -17.42 7.74 2.85
C ASP A 22 -15.92 7.80 2.60
N VAL A 23 -15.14 7.50 3.64
CA VAL A 23 -13.68 7.51 3.57
C VAL A 23 -13.19 6.40 2.64
N LEU A 24 -13.77 5.20 2.76
CA LEU A 24 -13.41 4.05 1.93
C LEU A 24 -13.68 4.33 0.46
N GLU A 25 -14.80 4.96 0.14
CA GLU A 25 -15.14 5.35 -1.23
C GLU A 25 -14.11 6.30 -1.80
N LYS A 26 -13.74 7.32 -1.05
CA LYS A 26 -12.74 8.31 -1.47
C LYS A 26 -11.36 7.68 -1.67
N ILE A 27 -10.97 6.76 -0.80
CA ILE A 27 -9.70 6.04 -0.92
C ILE A 27 -9.70 5.20 -2.21
N LEU A 28 -10.77 4.45 -2.45
CA LEU A 28 -10.86 3.62 -3.65
C LEU A 28 -10.81 4.46 -4.92
N MET A 29 -11.54 5.56 -4.97
CA MET A 29 -11.51 6.45 -6.13
C MET A 29 -10.12 7.01 -6.39
N THR A 30 -9.38 7.33 -5.34
CA THR A 30 -8.00 7.82 -5.45
C THR A 30 -7.07 6.72 -5.98
N ILE A 31 -7.22 5.48 -5.49
CA ILE A 31 -6.42 4.35 -5.97
C ILE A 31 -6.69 4.10 -7.46
N LEU A 32 -7.94 4.09 -7.87
CA LEU A 32 -8.31 3.83 -9.26
C LEU A 32 -7.84 4.93 -10.21
N SER A 33 -7.71 6.16 -9.73
CA SER A 33 -7.20 7.27 -10.53
C SER A 33 -5.66 7.38 -10.51
N GLY A 34 -4.98 6.49 -9.79
CA GLY A 34 -3.52 6.51 -9.69
C GLY A 34 -2.96 7.62 -8.81
N GLY A 35 -3.76 8.11 -7.88
CA GLY A 35 -3.36 9.20 -6.99
C GLY A 35 -2.82 8.74 -5.65
N HIS A 36 -2.76 9.67 -4.71
CA HIS A 36 -2.24 9.46 -3.36
C HIS A 36 -3.23 9.96 -2.33
N VAL A 37 -3.24 9.31 -1.17
CA VAL A 37 -4.14 9.67 -0.05
C VAL A 37 -3.31 10.03 1.16
N LEU A 38 -3.67 11.13 1.80
CA LEU A 38 -3.15 11.49 3.11
C LEU A 38 -4.22 11.16 4.15
N LEU A 39 -3.90 10.23 5.05
CA LEU A 39 -4.77 9.87 6.16
C LEU A 39 -4.24 10.54 7.42
N ASP A 40 -4.83 11.66 7.78
CA ASP A 40 -4.45 12.43 8.96
C ASP A 40 -5.47 12.17 10.06
N ASP A 41 -5.16 11.21 10.91
CA ASP A 41 -6.09 10.74 11.92
C ASP A 41 -5.33 10.29 13.18
N VAL A 42 -6.09 9.97 14.23
CA VAL A 42 -5.52 9.50 15.49
C VAL A 42 -4.81 8.16 15.29
N PRO A 43 -3.63 7.94 15.88
CA PRO A 43 -2.96 6.63 15.81
C PRO A 43 -3.87 5.50 16.30
N GLY A 44 -3.77 4.34 15.64
CA GLY A 44 -4.57 3.18 15.99
C GLY A 44 -5.94 3.11 15.37
N THR A 45 -6.24 3.96 14.37
CA THR A 45 -7.55 4.02 13.74
C THR A 45 -7.73 3.08 12.55
N GLY A 46 -6.81 2.13 12.36
CA GLY A 46 -6.96 1.12 11.32
C GLY A 46 -6.42 1.50 9.95
N LYS A 47 -5.50 2.45 9.86
CA LYS A 47 -4.88 2.84 8.58
C LYS A 47 -4.20 1.66 7.90
N THR A 48 -3.41 0.89 8.63
CA THR A 48 -2.73 -0.30 8.11
C THR A 48 -3.75 -1.36 7.68
N THR A 49 -4.77 -1.60 8.47
CA THR A 49 -5.84 -2.56 8.15
C THR A 49 -6.57 -2.14 6.87
N THR A 50 -6.86 -0.85 6.73
CA THR A 50 -7.50 -0.31 5.52
C THR A 50 -6.65 -0.54 4.28
N ALA A 51 -5.35 -0.22 4.35
CA ALA A 51 -4.44 -0.43 3.23
C ALA A 51 -4.33 -1.92 2.86
N LEU A 52 -4.24 -2.80 3.85
CA LEU A 52 -4.21 -4.24 3.61
C LEU A 52 -5.51 -4.74 2.98
N ALA A 53 -6.66 -4.26 3.45
CA ALA A 53 -7.95 -4.66 2.91
C ALA A 53 -8.06 -4.27 1.43
N PHE A 54 -7.66 -3.05 1.05
CA PHE A 54 -7.67 -2.62 -0.33
C PHE A 54 -6.68 -3.41 -1.19
N SER A 55 -5.49 -3.69 -0.68
CA SER A 55 -4.50 -4.44 -1.44
C SER A 55 -4.98 -5.85 -1.74
N ARG A 56 -5.66 -6.50 -0.81
CA ARG A 56 -6.23 -7.84 -1.01
C ARG A 56 -7.42 -7.81 -1.96
N ALA A 57 -8.31 -6.84 -1.79
CA ALA A 57 -9.51 -6.73 -2.63
C ALA A 57 -9.15 -6.40 -4.08
N LEU A 58 -8.09 -5.66 -4.32
CA LEU A 58 -7.64 -5.23 -5.64
C LEU A 58 -6.55 -6.14 -6.23
N GLY A 59 -6.02 -7.08 -5.45
CA GLY A 59 -4.93 -7.94 -5.89
C GLY A 59 -3.62 -7.21 -6.07
N LEU A 60 -3.36 -6.18 -5.28
CA LEU A 60 -2.15 -5.37 -5.37
C LEU A 60 -1.06 -5.88 -4.43
N GLN A 61 0.19 -5.62 -4.80
CA GLN A 61 1.31 -5.82 -3.89
C GLN A 61 1.33 -4.67 -2.87
N TYR A 62 1.33 -5.04 -1.59
CA TYR A 62 1.33 -4.11 -0.49
C TYR A 62 2.73 -3.92 0.05
N GLY A 63 3.10 -2.68 0.32
CA GLY A 63 4.34 -2.34 1.01
C GLY A 63 4.07 -1.31 2.09
N ARG A 64 4.87 -1.33 3.15
CA ARG A 64 4.73 -0.39 4.25
C ARG A 64 6.09 0.16 4.64
N ILE A 65 6.14 1.47 4.85
CA ILE A 65 7.30 2.15 5.43
C ILE A 65 6.81 2.89 6.65
N GLN A 66 7.43 2.61 7.79
CA GLN A 66 7.23 3.41 9.00
C GLN A 66 8.50 4.20 9.23
N PHE A 67 8.39 5.52 9.15
CA PHE A 67 9.55 6.39 9.31
C PHE A 67 9.95 6.44 10.78
N THR A 68 11.16 5.97 11.03
CA THR A 68 11.82 6.00 12.33
C THR A 68 13.21 6.61 12.14
N PRO A 69 13.93 7.01 13.22
CA PRO A 69 15.24 7.63 13.05
C PRO A 69 16.29 6.74 12.39
N ASP A 70 16.10 5.43 12.38
CA ASP A 70 17.05 4.47 11.82
C ASP A 70 16.71 4.01 10.39
N VAL A 71 15.66 4.54 9.78
CA VAL A 71 15.32 4.20 8.38
C VAL A 71 16.33 4.85 7.44
N LEU A 72 16.93 4.05 6.56
CA LEU A 72 17.88 4.51 5.56
C LEU A 72 17.19 4.71 4.21
N PRO A 73 17.72 5.62 3.35
CA PRO A 73 17.20 5.76 1.99
C PRO A 73 17.19 4.45 1.20
N SER A 74 18.18 3.56 1.41
CA SER A 74 18.24 2.26 0.76
C SER A 74 17.11 1.32 1.19
N ASP A 75 16.54 1.50 2.37
CA ASP A 75 15.36 0.74 2.81
C ASP A 75 14.14 1.11 1.97
N ILE A 76 14.09 2.32 1.47
CA ILE A 76 12.98 2.85 0.69
C ILE A 76 13.10 2.49 -0.78
N VAL A 77 14.24 2.83 -1.40
CA VAL A 77 14.42 2.70 -2.84
C VAL A 77 15.16 1.45 -3.28
N GLY A 78 15.77 0.73 -2.33
CA GLY A 78 16.56 -0.45 -2.63
C GLY A 78 18.03 -0.12 -2.84
N PHE A 79 18.79 -1.14 -3.15
CA PHE A 79 20.23 -1.03 -3.36
C PHE A 79 20.74 -2.18 -4.24
N SER A 80 21.94 -2.04 -4.78
CA SER A 80 22.61 -3.10 -5.53
C SER A 80 23.59 -3.82 -4.64
N LEU A 81 23.51 -5.15 -4.62
CA LEU A 81 24.39 -6.01 -3.86
C LEU A 81 25.37 -6.71 -4.79
N TYR A 82 26.68 -6.61 -4.50
CA TYR A 82 27.70 -7.31 -5.27
C TYR A 82 27.80 -8.77 -4.83
N ARG A 83 27.68 -9.67 -5.79
CA ARG A 83 27.81 -11.11 -5.58
C ARG A 83 29.22 -11.56 -5.96
N ARG A 84 30.02 -11.98 -4.99
CA ARG A 84 31.39 -12.46 -5.24
C ARG A 84 31.41 -13.79 -5.99
N ASP A 85 30.42 -14.64 -5.74
CA ASP A 85 30.34 -15.98 -6.36
C ASP A 85 30.10 -15.90 -7.87
N THR A 86 29.32 -14.92 -8.32
CA THR A 86 28.99 -14.73 -9.74
C THR A 86 29.69 -13.55 -10.38
N GLY A 87 30.31 -12.67 -9.59
CA GLY A 87 30.94 -11.45 -10.09
C GLY A 87 29.94 -10.42 -10.61
N THR A 88 28.68 -10.49 -10.20
CA THR A 88 27.63 -9.62 -10.70
C THR A 88 26.96 -8.84 -9.57
N PHE A 89 26.25 -7.76 -9.94
CA PHE A 89 25.43 -7.00 -9.01
C PHE A 89 23.99 -7.48 -9.09
N THR A 90 23.36 -7.64 -7.92
CA THR A 90 21.94 -7.97 -7.83
C THR A 90 21.23 -6.83 -7.14
N TYR A 91 20.15 -6.32 -7.75
CA TYR A 91 19.34 -5.27 -7.15
C TYR A 91 18.43 -5.87 -6.07
N GLN A 92 18.48 -5.26 -4.89
CA GLN A 92 17.57 -5.60 -3.78
C GLN A 92 16.50 -4.51 -3.73
N PRO A 93 15.24 -4.82 -4.06
CA PRO A 93 14.19 -3.80 -4.08
C PRO A 93 13.89 -3.26 -2.70
N GLY A 94 13.67 -1.96 -2.61
CA GLY A 94 13.19 -1.31 -1.40
C GLY A 94 11.68 -1.37 -1.28
N ALA A 95 11.17 -0.86 -0.16
CA ALA A 95 9.74 -0.94 0.14
C ALA A 95 8.87 -0.16 -0.84
N VAL A 96 9.41 0.86 -1.50
CA VAL A 96 8.68 1.66 -2.48
C VAL A 96 8.33 0.88 -3.74
N MET A 97 9.00 -0.24 -4.01
CA MET A 97 8.77 -1.07 -5.19
C MET A 97 7.54 -1.95 -5.03
N THR A 98 6.40 -1.33 -4.86
CA THR A 98 5.10 -1.98 -4.65
C THR A 98 4.02 -1.24 -5.45
N ASN A 99 2.82 -1.82 -5.48
CA ASN A 99 1.67 -1.17 -6.13
C ASN A 99 0.93 -0.25 -5.17
N LEU A 100 0.85 -0.63 -3.90
CA LEU A 100 0.17 0.13 -2.86
C LEU A 100 1.13 0.28 -1.68
N LEU A 101 1.61 1.49 -1.46
CA LEU A 101 2.58 1.81 -0.41
C LEU A 101 1.91 2.60 0.70
N LEU A 102 2.04 2.12 1.95
CA LEU A 102 1.58 2.83 3.16
C LEU A 102 2.75 3.48 3.87
#